data_12f768419c4b8a4ce40c0bce8b45b7ce
#
_entry.id   12f768419c4b8a4ce40c0bce8b45b7ce
#
_cell.length_a   1.000
_cell.length_b   1.000
_cell.length_c   1.000
_cell.angle_alpha   90.00
_cell.angle_beta   90.00
_cell.angle_gamma   90.00
#
_symmetry.space_group_name_H-M   'P 1'
#
loop_
_entity.id
_entity.type
_entity.pdbx_description
1 polymer ?
#
loop_
_entity_poly.entity_id
_entity_poly.type
_entity_poly.pdbx_seq_one_letter_code
_entity_poly.pdbx_strand_id
1 'polypeptide(L)'
;MKKILNKTAFLIALTLTSLVYFSCNDDEAEFGKTDKPVLSAVSKSYTVVEGQPLELEFKLSRAINDPIEYKLVIMPNGTAEDQVDYYIQDGCLSNNPDCVAIEENGGPVGYVFTVPAYTTDYTLTIETIEDYLPEGTENFKVYVLSRRNLKGLVAEGTEIDLAITNKVSTNLLTTMDWSGTYLGVDGEQHDFCDLDLDLEFYDAFGGIPEYSYTGCPESIETSALADGNYDIFASFWSLAGATPAPNQDIPFTVTVSKQGVFSRELSFSGVLNTDMVSGEDGNGDAYIYVGTINRTGDIYTLTDDNGVQLEQGRTSSKASKTLKKLKKKK
;
A
#
# COMPACT_ATOMS: atom_id res chain seq x y z
N MET A 1 -24.79 85.72 13.36
CA MET A 1 -25.05 84.45 12.59
C MET A 1 -23.83 83.54 12.38
N LYS A 2 -22.61 84.05 12.16
CA LYS A 2 -21.41 83.13 11.96
C LYS A 2 -21.02 82.25 13.16
N LYS A 3 -21.28 82.67 14.42
CA LYS A 3 -20.93 81.85 15.61
C LYS A 3 -21.87 80.67 15.89
N ILE A 4 -23.11 80.72 15.40
CA ILE A 4 -24.09 79.63 15.59
C ILE A 4 -23.85 78.53 14.56
N LEU A 5 -23.43 78.86 13.34
CA LEU A 5 -23.13 77.91 12.28
C LEU A 5 -21.92 76.98 12.63
N ASN A 6 -20.93 77.57 13.32
CA ASN A 6 -19.74 76.75 13.74
C ASN A 6 -20.06 75.76 14.88
N LYS A 7 -21.02 76.10 15.76
CA LYS A 7 -21.42 75.17 16.84
C LYS A 7 -22.26 74.01 16.31
N THR A 8 -23.14 74.31 15.34
CA THR A 8 -23.96 73.24 14.71
C THR A 8 -23.12 72.29 13.83
N ALA A 9 -22.15 72.83 13.07
CA ALA A 9 -21.22 72.02 12.29
C ALA A 9 -20.30 71.15 13.16
N PHE A 10 -19.89 71.70 14.36
CA PHE A 10 -19.10 70.93 15.30
C PHE A 10 -19.89 69.79 15.98
N LEU A 11 -21.18 70.02 16.30
CA LEU A 11 -22.07 69.03 16.85
C LEU A 11 -22.39 67.90 15.82
N ILE A 12 -22.57 68.25 14.55
CA ILE A 12 -22.81 67.27 13.47
C ILE A 12 -21.53 66.45 13.20
N ALA A 13 -20.37 67.10 13.23
CA ALA A 13 -19.08 66.32 13.10
C ALA A 13 -18.86 65.41 14.29
N LEU A 14 -19.23 65.75 15.50
CA LEU A 14 -19.09 64.96 16.71
C LEU A 14 -20.06 63.76 16.71
N THR A 15 -21.29 63.94 16.19
CA THR A 15 -22.25 62.82 16.04
C THR A 15 -21.91 61.90 14.87
N LEU A 16 -21.31 62.36 13.77
CA LEU A 16 -20.82 61.51 12.71
C LEU A 16 -19.60 60.64 13.14
N THR A 17 -18.70 61.26 13.95
CA THR A 17 -17.56 60.49 14.48
C THR A 17 -17.98 59.42 15.50
N SER A 18 -19.01 59.63 16.30
CA SER A 18 -19.52 58.65 17.23
C SER A 18 -20.25 57.49 16.52
N LEU A 19 -20.87 57.72 15.36
CA LEU A 19 -21.50 56.67 14.55
C LEU A 19 -20.47 55.73 13.87
N VAL A 20 -19.27 56.24 13.59
CA VAL A 20 -18.19 55.40 12.99
C VAL A 20 -17.57 54.46 14.02
N TYR A 21 -17.59 54.81 15.32
CA TYR A 21 -17.07 53.94 16.37
C TYR A 21 -18.02 52.78 16.77
N PHE A 22 -19.29 52.84 16.39
CA PHE A 22 -20.24 51.74 16.64
C PHE A 22 -20.43 50.79 15.45
N SER A 23 -19.76 51.04 14.32
CA SER A 23 -19.88 50.24 13.11
C SER A 23 -18.81 49.14 12.97
N CYS A 24 -17.95 48.95 13.97
CA CYS A 24 -17.00 47.85 14.07
C CYS A 24 -17.20 47.11 15.40
N ASN A 25 -18.43 46.83 15.78
CA ASN A 25 -18.68 45.63 16.49
C ASN A 25 -18.85 44.57 15.39
N ASP A 26 -17.75 44.03 14.92
CA ASP A 26 -17.76 42.65 14.46
C ASP A 26 -18.40 41.89 15.59
N ASP A 27 -19.62 41.42 15.34
CA ASP A 27 -20.21 40.30 16.02
C ASP A 27 -19.39 39.02 15.62
N GLU A 28 -18.07 39.07 15.78
CA GLU A 28 -17.35 37.91 16.25
C GLU A 28 -17.89 37.70 17.66
N ALA A 29 -19.07 37.06 17.73
CA ALA A 29 -19.46 36.38 18.94
C ALA A 29 -18.18 35.67 19.37
N GLU A 30 -17.56 36.13 20.46
CA GLU A 30 -16.50 35.42 21.12
C GLU A 30 -17.09 34.04 21.47
N PHE A 31 -17.09 33.13 20.49
CA PHE A 31 -17.21 31.74 20.82
C PHE A 31 -16.01 31.48 21.72
N GLY A 32 -16.23 31.57 23.00
CA GLY A 32 -15.24 31.22 23.99
C GLY A 32 -14.67 29.84 23.58
N LYS A 33 -13.43 29.53 23.87
CA LYS A 33 -12.82 28.23 23.59
C LYS A 33 -13.70 27.05 24.01
N THR A 34 -14.63 27.26 24.95
CA THR A 34 -15.62 26.34 25.48
C THR A 34 -16.78 26.05 24.52
N ASP A 35 -17.03 26.90 23.52
CA ASP A 35 -18.17 26.76 22.61
C ASP A 35 -17.83 26.06 21.28
N LYS A 36 -16.54 25.81 21.02
CA LYS A 36 -16.13 25.11 19.81
C LYS A 36 -16.39 23.61 19.95
N PRO A 37 -16.90 22.95 18.90
CA PRO A 37 -17.02 21.49 18.91
C PRO A 37 -15.64 20.84 19.10
N VAL A 38 -15.61 19.79 19.91
CA VAL A 38 -14.40 19.02 20.21
C VAL A 38 -14.50 17.68 19.50
N LEU A 39 -13.55 17.39 18.61
CA LEU A 39 -13.39 16.09 17.95
C LEU A 39 -12.67 15.13 18.89
N SER A 40 -13.19 13.94 19.05
CA SER A 40 -12.56 12.84 19.80
C SER A 40 -12.58 11.56 18.97
N ALA A 41 -11.53 10.75 19.07
CA ALA A 41 -11.54 9.40 18.51
C ALA A 41 -12.44 8.50 19.35
N VAL A 42 -13.21 7.63 18.69
CA VAL A 42 -14.08 6.62 19.36
C VAL A 42 -13.23 5.50 19.94
N SER A 43 -12.20 5.09 19.23
CA SER A 43 -11.22 4.10 19.70
C SER A 43 -9.80 4.66 19.59
N LYS A 44 -8.90 4.15 20.42
CA LYS A 44 -7.46 4.48 20.39
C LYS A 44 -6.61 3.42 19.71
N SER A 45 -7.22 2.34 19.25
CA SER A 45 -6.53 1.29 18.51
C SER A 45 -7.45 0.59 17.54
N TYR A 46 -6.93 0.28 16.37
CA TYR A 46 -7.61 -0.46 15.32
C TYR A 46 -6.66 -1.49 14.74
N THR A 47 -7.21 -2.61 14.30
CA THR A 47 -6.47 -3.66 13.58
C THR A 47 -7.29 -4.10 12.38
N VAL A 48 -6.66 -4.21 11.24
CA VAL A 48 -7.27 -4.59 9.98
C VAL A 48 -6.40 -5.65 9.29
N VAL A 49 -6.99 -6.40 8.36
CA VAL A 49 -6.25 -7.28 7.46
C VAL A 49 -6.00 -6.52 6.15
N GLU A 50 -4.85 -6.71 5.53
CA GLU A 50 -4.51 -6.14 4.23
C GLU A 50 -5.64 -6.29 3.20
N GLY A 51 -5.83 -5.29 2.36
CA GLY A 51 -6.90 -5.21 1.38
C GLY A 51 -8.29 -4.94 1.97
N GLN A 52 -8.39 -4.65 3.28
CA GLN A 52 -9.63 -4.24 3.91
C GLN A 52 -9.54 -2.78 4.38
N PRO A 53 -10.61 -1.99 4.26
CA PRO A 53 -10.61 -0.61 4.72
C PRO A 53 -10.47 -0.53 6.24
N LEU A 54 -9.64 0.38 6.70
CA LEU A 54 -9.48 0.74 8.11
C LEU A 54 -10.31 1.99 8.38
N GLU A 55 -11.37 1.85 9.15
CA GLU A 55 -12.31 2.92 9.43
C GLU A 55 -12.03 3.57 10.79
N LEU A 56 -11.53 4.81 10.79
CA LEU A 56 -11.29 5.61 11.98
C LEU A 56 -12.56 6.39 12.33
N GLU A 57 -13.19 6.03 13.44
CA GLU A 57 -14.42 6.66 13.90
C GLU A 57 -14.12 7.84 14.83
N PHE A 58 -14.75 8.98 14.56
CA PHE A 58 -14.66 10.20 15.32
C PHE A 58 -16.02 10.70 15.76
N LYS A 59 -16.06 11.36 16.91
CA LYS A 59 -17.23 12.07 17.42
C LYS A 59 -16.92 13.53 17.70
N LEU A 60 -17.83 14.40 17.25
CA LEU A 60 -17.88 15.81 17.66
C LEU A 60 -18.81 15.98 18.86
N SER A 61 -18.39 16.78 19.81
CA SER A 61 -19.19 17.11 21.00
C SER A 61 -20.53 17.76 20.66
N ARG A 62 -20.61 18.40 19.49
CA ARG A 62 -21.83 18.98 18.91
C ARG A 62 -21.67 19.25 17.42
N ALA A 63 -22.77 19.26 16.70
CA ALA A 63 -22.82 19.72 15.31
C ALA A 63 -22.81 21.26 15.21
N ILE A 64 -22.24 21.78 14.13
CA ILE A 64 -22.35 23.19 13.74
C ILE A 64 -22.80 23.29 12.27
N ASN A 65 -23.20 24.49 11.86
CA ASN A 65 -23.70 24.77 10.51
C ASN A 65 -22.62 24.88 9.43
N ASP A 66 -21.36 24.77 9.81
CA ASP A 66 -20.21 24.89 8.94
C ASP A 66 -19.41 23.59 8.91
N PRO A 67 -18.76 23.24 7.79
CA PRO A 67 -17.79 22.17 7.75
C PRO A 67 -16.54 22.52 8.58
N ILE A 68 -15.94 21.50 9.19
CA ILE A 68 -14.75 21.65 10.03
C ILE A 68 -13.62 20.85 9.43
N GLU A 69 -12.49 21.48 9.20
CA GLU A 69 -11.29 20.84 8.69
C GLU A 69 -10.34 20.46 9.83
N TYR A 70 -9.87 19.23 9.75
CA TYR A 70 -8.84 18.66 10.61
C TYR A 70 -7.68 18.15 9.77
N LYS A 71 -6.55 17.86 10.41
CA LYS A 71 -5.40 17.24 9.78
C LYS A 71 -5.02 15.98 10.53
N LEU A 72 -4.98 14.86 9.81
CA LEU A 72 -4.43 13.60 10.28
C LEU A 72 -2.93 13.60 10.01
N VAL A 73 -2.13 13.39 11.04
CA VAL A 73 -0.67 13.34 10.94
C VAL A 73 -0.22 11.92 11.24
N ILE A 74 0.60 11.38 10.34
CA ILE A 74 1.25 10.09 10.54
C ILE A 74 2.52 10.32 11.34
N MET A 75 2.68 9.56 12.43
CA MET A 75 3.88 9.65 13.26
C MET A 75 5.02 8.87 12.61
N PRO A 76 6.25 9.42 12.59
CA PRO A 76 7.42 8.67 12.15
C PRO A 76 7.67 7.49 13.10
N ASN A 77 8.33 6.45 12.61
CA ASN A 77 8.69 5.22 13.32
C ASN A 77 7.61 4.11 13.36
N GLY A 78 6.65 4.14 12.44
CA GLY A 78 5.86 2.95 12.11
C GLY A 78 6.67 1.94 11.30
N THR A 79 6.15 0.73 11.15
CA THR A 79 6.65 -0.28 10.19
C THR A 79 5.86 -0.23 8.89
N ALA A 80 4.59 0.14 8.96
CA ALA A 80 3.78 0.34 7.76
C ALA A 80 4.16 1.64 7.02
N GLU A 81 4.27 1.55 5.71
CA GLU A 81 4.70 2.64 4.83
C GLU A 81 3.52 3.23 4.05
N ASP A 82 3.42 4.56 4.04
CA ASP A 82 2.42 5.30 3.27
C ASP A 82 2.63 5.08 1.76
N GLN A 83 1.56 4.79 1.03
CA GLN A 83 1.52 4.45 -0.41
C GLN A 83 2.13 3.08 -0.77
N VAL A 84 2.57 2.30 0.21
CA VAL A 84 3.04 0.92 0.05
C VAL A 84 2.04 -0.02 0.71
N ASP A 85 1.76 0.16 2.01
CA ASP A 85 0.89 -0.72 2.79
C ASP A 85 -0.51 -0.14 2.98
N TYR A 86 -0.64 1.19 2.86
CA TYR A 86 -1.91 1.89 2.96
C TYR A 86 -1.89 3.22 2.19
N TYR A 87 -3.08 3.76 1.93
CA TYR A 87 -3.28 5.14 1.51
C TYR A 87 -4.54 5.72 2.15
N ILE A 88 -4.54 7.04 2.37
CA ILE A 88 -5.69 7.71 2.96
C ILE A 88 -6.67 8.07 1.86
N GLN A 89 -7.91 7.53 1.99
CA GLN A 89 -8.97 7.78 1.02
C GLN A 89 -9.39 9.24 1.06
N ASP A 90 -9.57 9.81 -0.04
CA ASP A 90 -10.29 10.97 -0.55
C ASP A 90 -9.70 11.34 -1.92
N GLY A 91 -9.69 10.36 -2.82
CA GLY A 91 -9.17 10.52 -4.17
C GLY A 91 -7.65 10.44 -4.27
N CYS A 92 -6.98 9.95 -3.23
CA CYS A 92 -5.53 9.81 -3.17
C CYS A 92 -5.02 8.57 -3.90
N LEU A 93 -5.06 8.59 -5.21
CA LEU A 93 -4.21 7.72 -6.00
C LEU A 93 -2.81 8.32 -6.04
N SER A 94 -1.78 7.49 -5.99
CA SER A 94 -0.36 7.82 -5.89
C SER A 94 0.17 8.92 -6.84
N ASN A 95 -0.62 9.35 -7.81
CA ASN A 95 -0.29 10.38 -8.79
C ASN A 95 -1.16 11.65 -8.68
N ASN A 96 -1.99 11.79 -7.66
CA ASN A 96 -2.80 12.98 -7.47
C ASN A 96 -2.06 13.96 -6.54
N PRO A 97 -1.61 15.13 -7.03
CA PRO A 97 -0.90 16.11 -6.19
C PRO A 97 -1.75 16.67 -5.04
N ASP A 98 -3.07 16.53 -5.10
CA ASP A 98 -3.99 16.95 -4.04
C ASP A 98 -3.97 16.01 -2.82
N CYS A 99 -3.34 14.85 -2.97
CA CYS A 99 -3.23 13.80 -1.95
C CYS A 99 -1.90 13.80 -1.22
N VAL A 100 -1.00 14.67 -1.58
CA VAL A 100 0.28 14.80 -0.90
C VAL A 100 0.04 15.37 0.49
N ALA A 101 0.62 14.73 1.49
CA ALA A 101 0.70 15.26 2.84
C ALA A 101 1.20 16.72 2.80
N ILE A 102 0.46 17.65 3.38
CA ILE A 102 0.78 19.06 3.29
C ILE A 102 1.39 19.61 4.57
N GLU A 103 2.45 20.41 4.42
CA GLU A 103 2.98 21.24 5.48
C GLU A 103 2.29 22.60 5.47
N GLU A 104 1.71 22.98 6.61
CA GLU A 104 1.10 24.28 6.79
C GLU A 104 1.87 25.08 7.84
N ASN A 105 2.51 26.19 7.43
CA ASN A 105 3.19 27.16 8.30
C ASN A 105 4.10 26.56 9.36
N GLY A 106 4.95 25.60 8.97
CA GLY A 106 5.89 24.95 9.87
C GLY A 106 5.26 23.95 10.82
N GLY A 107 3.99 23.59 10.62
CA GLY A 107 3.36 22.47 11.30
C GLY A 107 3.75 21.12 10.66
N PRO A 108 3.42 19.99 11.30
CA PRO A 108 3.73 18.68 10.76
C PRO A 108 2.99 18.43 9.45
N VAL A 109 3.63 17.71 8.55
CA VAL A 109 3.03 17.19 7.32
C VAL A 109 1.88 16.24 7.67
N GLY A 110 0.77 16.30 6.95
CA GLY A 110 -0.39 15.43 7.20
C GLY A 110 -1.50 15.59 6.19
N TYR A 111 -2.49 14.73 6.27
CA TYR A 111 -3.65 14.67 5.37
C TYR A 111 -4.82 15.48 5.93
N VAL A 112 -5.39 16.34 5.10
CA VAL A 112 -6.55 17.16 5.51
C VAL A 112 -7.83 16.38 5.24
N PHE A 113 -8.71 16.33 6.25
CA PHE A 113 -10.05 15.82 6.10
C PHE A 113 -11.09 16.80 6.63
N THR A 114 -12.29 16.73 6.10
CA THR A 114 -13.38 17.67 6.40
C THR A 114 -14.56 16.94 7.00
N VAL A 115 -14.91 17.27 8.24
CA VAL A 115 -16.17 16.84 8.84
C VAL A 115 -17.30 17.75 8.31
N PRO A 116 -18.34 17.20 7.68
CA PRO A 116 -19.43 17.98 7.09
C PRO A 116 -20.22 18.78 8.13
N ALA A 117 -20.86 19.86 7.68
CA ALA A 117 -21.80 20.60 8.51
C ALA A 117 -22.93 19.68 9.03
N TYR A 118 -23.45 20.01 10.20
CA TYR A 118 -24.54 19.28 10.88
C TYR A 118 -24.23 17.81 11.24
N THR A 119 -22.95 17.42 11.26
CA THR A 119 -22.49 16.07 11.56
C THR A 119 -21.89 16.00 12.96
N THR A 120 -22.18 14.93 13.71
CA THR A 120 -21.58 14.61 15.01
C THR A 120 -20.73 13.35 14.98
N ASP A 121 -20.97 12.46 14.03
CA ASP A 121 -20.24 11.20 13.86
C ASP A 121 -19.58 11.23 12.47
N TYR A 122 -18.29 10.92 12.42
CA TYR A 122 -17.52 10.97 11.18
C TYR A 122 -16.58 9.77 11.11
N THR A 123 -16.49 9.15 9.96
CA THR A 123 -15.57 8.06 9.68
C THR A 123 -14.58 8.51 8.62
N LEU A 124 -13.30 8.40 8.93
CA LEU A 124 -12.20 8.56 7.97
C LEU A 124 -11.72 7.18 7.58
N THR A 125 -11.70 6.90 6.28
CA THR A 125 -11.25 5.62 5.75
C THR A 125 -9.79 5.71 5.33
N ILE A 126 -9.01 4.73 5.78
CA ILE A 126 -7.66 4.44 5.29
C ILE A 126 -7.77 3.12 4.54
N GLU A 127 -7.45 3.11 3.27
CA GLU A 127 -7.42 1.88 2.47
C GLU A 127 -6.09 1.17 2.71
N THR A 128 -6.11 -0.13 2.98
CA THR A 128 -4.91 -0.93 3.06
C THR A 128 -4.65 -1.63 1.73
N ILE A 129 -3.39 -1.71 1.36
CA ILE A 129 -2.93 -2.32 0.11
C ILE A 129 -2.69 -3.80 0.38
N GLU A 130 -3.12 -4.63 -0.54
CA GLU A 130 -2.91 -6.07 -0.48
C GLU A 130 -1.72 -6.44 -1.35
N ASP A 131 -0.81 -7.22 -0.79
CA ASP A 131 0.31 -7.78 -1.54
C ASP A 131 0.57 -9.27 -1.20
N TYR A 132 1.72 -9.77 -1.62
CA TYR A 132 2.14 -11.16 -1.41
C TYR A 132 3.26 -11.31 -0.38
N LEU A 133 3.75 -10.21 0.21
CA LEU A 133 4.89 -10.23 1.12
C LEU A 133 4.48 -10.71 2.52
N PRO A 134 5.27 -11.55 3.18
CA PRO A 134 4.99 -12.03 4.53
C PRO A 134 5.59 -11.10 5.60
N GLU A 135 5.13 -9.88 5.69
CA GLU A 135 5.71 -8.83 6.56
C GLU A 135 5.32 -8.97 8.02
N GLY A 136 4.27 -9.75 8.29
CA GLY A 136 3.75 -9.96 9.63
C GLY A 136 2.70 -8.92 10.02
N THR A 137 2.83 -8.35 11.21
CA THR A 137 1.97 -7.25 11.64
C THR A 137 2.73 -5.95 11.56
N GLU A 138 2.26 -5.07 10.72
CA GLU A 138 2.79 -3.75 10.56
C GLU A 138 2.03 -2.75 11.40
N ASN A 139 2.72 -1.77 11.92
CA ASN A 139 2.15 -0.82 12.85
C ASN A 139 2.53 0.60 12.46
N PHE A 140 1.60 1.49 12.66
CA PHE A 140 1.84 2.93 12.61
C PHE A 140 0.92 3.66 13.57
N LYS A 141 1.21 4.91 13.81
CA LYS A 141 0.45 5.74 14.73
C LYS A 141 0.07 7.03 14.04
N VAL A 142 -1.14 7.47 14.29
CA VAL A 142 -1.64 8.75 13.79
C VAL A 142 -2.14 9.62 14.95
N TYR A 143 -2.17 10.92 14.74
CA TYR A 143 -2.87 11.85 15.61
C TYR A 143 -3.56 12.93 14.81
N VAL A 144 -4.58 13.55 15.39
CA VAL A 144 -5.38 14.58 14.74
C VAL A 144 -5.05 15.95 15.31
N LEU A 145 -4.96 16.93 14.42
CA LEU A 145 -4.79 18.33 14.74
C LEU A 145 -5.97 19.17 14.21
N SER A 146 -6.34 20.22 14.96
CA SER A 146 -7.21 21.25 14.44
C SER A 146 -6.48 22.05 13.35
N ARG A 147 -7.19 22.34 12.28
CA ARG A 147 -6.65 23.19 11.22
C ARG A 147 -6.82 24.68 11.58
N ARG A 148 -6.16 25.58 10.85
CA ARG A 148 -6.04 27.02 11.11
C ARG A 148 -7.35 27.79 11.29
N ASN A 149 -8.43 27.38 10.64
CA ASN A 149 -9.72 28.07 10.79
C ASN A 149 -10.29 27.96 12.21
N LEU A 150 -9.72 27.06 13.04
CA LEU A 150 -10.04 26.90 14.46
C LEU A 150 -11.55 26.79 14.76
N LYS A 151 -12.36 26.36 13.79
CA LYS A 151 -13.80 26.16 13.98
C LYS A 151 -14.09 25.00 14.94
N GLY A 152 -13.15 24.04 15.06
CA GLY A 152 -13.21 22.92 15.98
C GLY A 152 -11.92 22.75 16.76
N LEU A 153 -12.02 22.08 17.90
CA LEU A 153 -10.90 21.64 18.74
C LEU A 153 -10.73 20.13 18.61
N VAL A 154 -9.60 19.63 19.04
CA VAL A 154 -9.33 18.20 19.15
C VAL A 154 -9.13 17.87 20.63
N ALA A 155 -9.73 16.77 21.10
CA ALA A 155 -9.56 16.31 22.46
C ALA A 155 -8.11 15.91 22.75
N GLU A 156 -7.66 16.06 23.98
CA GLU A 156 -6.35 15.57 24.40
C GLU A 156 -6.25 14.03 24.21
N GLY A 157 -5.07 13.58 23.76
CA GLY A 157 -4.79 12.16 23.57
C GLY A 157 -5.53 11.53 22.38
N THR A 158 -5.72 12.27 21.31
CA THR A 158 -6.22 11.76 20.01
C THR A 158 -5.14 11.02 19.20
N GLU A 159 -4.20 10.41 19.88
CA GLU A 159 -3.30 9.44 19.27
C GLU A 159 -4.02 8.10 19.11
N ILE A 160 -3.86 7.49 17.93
CA ILE A 160 -4.51 6.24 17.55
C ILE A 160 -3.43 5.28 17.06
N ASP A 161 -3.36 4.11 17.67
CA ASP A 161 -2.49 3.01 17.26
C ASP A 161 -3.19 2.18 16.18
N LEU A 162 -2.51 1.94 15.07
CA LEU A 162 -3.03 1.23 13.91
C LEU A 162 -2.14 0.02 13.63
N ALA A 163 -2.76 -1.11 13.31
CA ALA A 163 -2.09 -2.34 12.95
C ALA A 163 -2.71 -2.94 11.68
N ILE A 164 -1.87 -3.24 10.71
CA ILE A 164 -2.20 -3.97 9.49
C ILE A 164 -1.62 -5.38 9.64
N THR A 165 -2.41 -6.40 9.40
CA THR A 165 -1.97 -7.80 9.46
C THR A 165 -2.02 -8.40 8.08
N ASN A 166 -1.04 -9.21 7.73
CA ASN A 166 -1.01 -9.89 6.44
C ASN A 166 -2.32 -10.62 6.13
N LYS A 167 -2.77 -10.51 4.90
CA LYS A 167 -3.79 -11.38 4.35
C LYS A 167 -3.18 -12.74 4.05
N VAL A 168 -3.62 -13.76 4.76
CA VAL A 168 -3.22 -15.15 4.49
C VAL A 168 -4.29 -15.83 3.67
N SER A 169 -3.95 -16.27 2.46
CA SER A 169 -4.89 -16.92 1.54
C SER A 169 -4.30 -18.19 0.91
N THR A 170 -5.04 -18.82 -0.01
CA THR A 170 -4.54 -19.92 -0.84
C THR A 170 -3.78 -19.44 -2.08
N ASN A 171 -3.71 -18.14 -2.32
CA ASN A 171 -3.08 -17.60 -3.51
C ASN A 171 -1.56 -17.81 -3.49
N LEU A 172 -1.04 -18.20 -4.63
CA LEU A 172 0.38 -18.32 -4.93
C LEU A 172 0.68 -17.43 -6.13
N LEU A 173 1.68 -16.57 -6.00
CA LEU A 173 2.23 -15.77 -7.08
C LEU A 173 3.64 -16.26 -7.37
N THR A 174 3.92 -16.57 -8.63
CA THR A 174 5.28 -16.86 -9.10
C THR A 174 5.59 -15.90 -10.21
N THR A 175 6.65 -15.14 -10.06
CA THR A 175 7.14 -14.19 -11.07
C THR A 175 8.51 -14.58 -11.54
N MET A 176 8.79 -14.41 -12.81
CA MET A 176 10.13 -14.57 -13.41
C MET A 176 10.53 -13.24 -14.06
N ASP A 177 11.65 -12.70 -13.64
CA ASP A 177 12.22 -11.45 -14.15
C ASP A 177 13.60 -11.72 -14.72
N TRP A 178 13.84 -11.23 -15.96
CA TRP A 178 15.13 -11.30 -16.67
C TRP A 178 15.55 -9.93 -17.17
N SER A 179 15.21 -8.89 -16.47
CA SER A 179 15.58 -7.51 -16.78
C SER A 179 17.10 -7.33 -16.85
N GLY A 180 17.53 -6.45 -17.71
CA GLY A 180 18.94 -6.16 -17.96
C GLY A 180 19.22 -5.93 -19.44
N THR A 181 20.48 -6.02 -19.86
CA THR A 181 20.85 -5.74 -21.25
C THR A 181 21.80 -6.79 -21.83
N TYR A 182 21.65 -7.07 -23.12
CA TYR A 182 22.57 -7.88 -23.92
C TYR A 182 23.20 -7.06 -25.04
N LEU A 183 24.34 -7.52 -25.56
CA LEU A 183 24.99 -6.94 -26.74
C LEU A 183 24.40 -7.57 -28.01
N GLY A 184 23.88 -6.73 -28.91
CA GLY A 184 23.42 -7.17 -30.22
C GLY A 184 24.60 -7.42 -31.21
N VAL A 185 24.35 -8.13 -32.30
CA VAL A 185 25.33 -8.29 -33.39
C VAL A 185 25.67 -6.97 -34.09
N ASP A 186 24.83 -5.97 -33.90
CA ASP A 186 25.04 -4.58 -34.34
C ASP A 186 26.04 -3.80 -33.48
N GLY A 187 26.43 -4.36 -32.33
CA GLY A 187 27.32 -3.77 -31.34
C GLY A 187 26.63 -2.82 -30.36
N GLU A 188 25.30 -2.73 -30.38
CA GLU A 188 24.49 -1.91 -29.46
C GLU A 188 23.96 -2.76 -28.29
N GLN A 189 23.59 -2.07 -27.21
CA GLN A 189 22.93 -2.70 -26.04
C GLN A 189 21.42 -2.73 -26.29
N HIS A 190 20.83 -3.90 -26.09
CA HIS A 190 19.40 -4.17 -26.17
C HIS A 190 18.88 -4.68 -24.84
N ASP A 191 17.57 -4.57 -24.59
CA ASP A 191 16.94 -5.05 -23.37
C ASP A 191 16.75 -6.58 -23.44
N PHE A 192 17.03 -7.30 -22.34
CA PHE A 192 16.69 -8.72 -22.25
C PHE A 192 15.18 -8.98 -22.36
N CYS A 193 14.33 -8.00 -22.02
CA CYS A 193 12.89 -8.09 -22.26
C CYS A 193 12.48 -8.14 -23.75
N ASP A 194 13.40 -7.95 -24.67
CA ASP A 194 13.17 -8.22 -26.10
C ASP A 194 13.20 -9.72 -26.43
N LEU A 195 13.69 -10.55 -25.50
CA LEU A 195 13.72 -12.02 -25.62
C LEU A 195 12.47 -12.62 -25.00
N ASP A 196 11.98 -13.70 -25.57
CA ASP A 196 10.75 -14.38 -25.15
C ASP A 196 11.08 -15.56 -24.23
N LEU A 197 10.95 -15.33 -22.94
CA LEU A 197 11.10 -16.34 -21.91
C LEU A 197 9.74 -16.67 -21.30
N ASP A 198 9.52 -17.96 -21.01
CA ASP A 198 8.26 -18.50 -20.48
C ASP A 198 8.44 -19.07 -19.07
N LEU A 199 7.37 -18.98 -18.29
CA LEU A 199 7.26 -19.60 -16.96
C LEU A 199 6.16 -20.64 -16.96
N GLU A 200 6.47 -21.87 -16.51
CA GLU A 200 5.55 -23.00 -16.57
C GLU A 200 5.54 -23.80 -15.27
N PHE A 201 4.35 -24.29 -14.89
CA PHE A 201 4.20 -25.32 -13.87
C PHE A 201 3.84 -26.64 -14.51
N TYR A 202 4.55 -27.70 -14.14
CA TYR A 202 4.25 -29.08 -14.56
C TYR A 202 3.73 -29.89 -13.39
N ASP A 203 2.60 -30.57 -13.57
CA ASP A 203 2.10 -31.53 -12.58
C ASP A 203 2.86 -32.89 -12.67
N ALA A 204 2.62 -33.78 -11.71
CA ALA A 204 3.26 -35.08 -11.67
C ALA A 204 2.96 -36.01 -12.88
N PHE A 205 2.03 -35.63 -13.76
CA PHE A 205 1.66 -36.38 -14.97
C PHE A 205 2.20 -35.71 -16.24
N GLY A 206 2.94 -34.61 -16.11
CA GLY A 206 3.48 -33.84 -17.23
C GLY A 206 2.44 -32.90 -17.87
N GLY A 207 1.31 -32.65 -17.20
CA GLY A 207 0.38 -31.60 -17.60
C GLY A 207 0.92 -30.24 -17.18
N ILE A 208 0.54 -29.19 -17.92
CA ILE A 208 0.89 -27.79 -17.64
C ILE A 208 -0.38 -27.10 -17.13
N PRO A 209 -0.69 -27.16 -15.82
CA PRO A 209 -1.89 -26.56 -15.27
C PRO A 209 -1.86 -25.04 -15.25
N GLU A 210 -0.68 -24.43 -15.12
CA GLU A 210 -0.49 -22.99 -15.05
C GLU A 210 0.74 -22.59 -15.86
N TYR A 211 0.67 -21.48 -16.56
CA TYR A 211 1.76 -20.94 -17.38
C TYR A 211 1.60 -19.44 -17.63
N SER A 212 2.71 -18.80 -18.00
CA SER A 212 2.75 -17.40 -18.44
C SER A 212 3.71 -17.29 -19.64
N TYR A 213 3.23 -16.72 -20.76
CA TYR A 213 3.89 -16.68 -22.08
C TYR A 213 3.84 -15.30 -22.74
N THR A 214 3.61 -14.22 -22.01
CA THR A 214 3.19 -12.95 -22.63
C THR A 214 3.90 -11.72 -22.17
N GLY A 215 4.83 -11.80 -21.25
CA GLY A 215 5.37 -10.61 -20.64
C GLY A 215 6.84 -10.61 -20.29
N CYS A 216 7.33 -9.49 -19.85
CA CYS A 216 8.56 -9.31 -19.10
C CYS A 216 8.25 -8.29 -17.99
N PRO A 217 8.19 -8.73 -16.73
CA PRO A 217 8.34 -10.11 -16.23
C PRO A 217 7.16 -11.05 -16.55
N GLU A 218 7.38 -12.36 -16.55
CA GLU A 218 6.33 -13.36 -16.56
C GLU A 218 5.73 -13.53 -15.16
N SER A 219 4.42 -13.84 -15.09
CA SER A 219 3.71 -13.92 -13.83
C SER A 219 2.58 -14.95 -13.86
N ILE A 220 2.62 -15.90 -12.94
CA ILE A 220 1.56 -16.87 -12.70
C ILE A 220 0.94 -16.57 -11.35
N GLU A 221 -0.33 -16.18 -11.35
CA GLU A 221 -1.14 -16.07 -10.13
C GLU A 221 -2.18 -17.17 -10.12
N THR A 222 -2.14 -18.05 -9.13
CA THR A 222 -3.12 -19.13 -8.97
C THR A 222 -3.78 -19.08 -7.60
N SER A 223 -5.11 -19.17 -7.57
CA SER A 223 -5.90 -19.07 -6.33
C SER A 223 -5.98 -20.39 -5.57
N ALA A 224 -5.81 -21.55 -6.23
CA ALA A 224 -5.91 -22.85 -5.58
C ALA A 224 -5.34 -23.96 -6.45
N LEU A 225 -4.05 -24.24 -6.35
CA LEU A 225 -3.50 -25.52 -6.86
C LEU A 225 -4.21 -26.69 -6.15
N ALA A 226 -4.45 -27.80 -6.83
CA ALA A 226 -4.86 -29.05 -6.18
C ALA A 226 -3.74 -29.59 -5.26
N ASP A 227 -4.03 -30.56 -4.39
CA ASP A 227 -2.97 -31.25 -3.66
C ASP A 227 -2.08 -32.01 -4.64
N GLY A 228 -0.77 -31.82 -4.56
CA GLY A 228 0.20 -32.43 -5.46
C GLY A 228 1.54 -31.71 -5.49
N ASN A 229 2.40 -32.16 -6.39
CA ASN A 229 3.68 -31.55 -6.72
C ASN A 229 3.56 -30.82 -8.06
N TYR A 230 4.17 -29.65 -8.11
CA TYR A 230 4.22 -28.79 -9.28
C TYR A 230 5.66 -28.34 -9.48
N ASP A 231 6.29 -28.87 -10.52
CA ASP A 231 7.64 -28.51 -10.91
C ASP A 231 7.60 -27.19 -11.68
N ILE A 232 8.45 -26.25 -11.29
CA ILE A 232 8.54 -24.91 -11.88
C ILE A 232 9.67 -24.93 -12.90
N PHE A 233 9.39 -24.51 -14.11
CA PHE A 233 10.37 -24.36 -15.18
C PHE A 233 10.37 -22.93 -15.72
N ALA A 234 11.57 -22.44 -16.01
CA ALA A 234 11.83 -21.31 -16.87
C ALA A 234 12.29 -21.81 -18.23
N SER A 235 11.73 -21.31 -19.32
CA SER A 235 12.19 -21.66 -20.67
C SER A 235 12.52 -20.42 -21.49
N PHE A 236 13.51 -20.54 -22.38
CA PHE A 236 13.80 -19.52 -23.38
C PHE A 236 13.12 -19.94 -24.69
N TRP A 237 11.93 -19.37 -24.93
CA TRP A 237 11.08 -19.81 -26.04
C TRP A 237 11.58 -19.34 -27.39
N SER A 238 11.81 -18.03 -27.55
CA SER A 238 12.26 -17.48 -28.83
C SER A 238 13.08 -16.20 -28.69
N LEU A 239 13.82 -15.90 -29.76
CA LEU A 239 14.51 -14.62 -29.89
C LEU A 239 13.56 -13.44 -30.12
N ALA A 240 12.29 -13.68 -30.44
CA ALA A 240 11.28 -12.67 -30.77
C ALA A 240 11.74 -11.65 -31.82
N GLY A 241 12.65 -12.05 -32.72
CA GLY A 241 13.27 -11.21 -33.74
C GLY A 241 14.50 -10.45 -33.26
N ALA A 242 14.90 -10.59 -32.01
CA ALA A 242 16.18 -10.06 -31.50
C ALA A 242 17.38 -10.76 -32.16
N THR A 243 18.51 -10.07 -32.21
CA THR A 243 19.75 -10.59 -32.77
C THR A 243 20.91 -10.40 -31.80
N PRO A 244 20.91 -11.17 -30.68
CA PRO A 244 21.99 -11.07 -29.71
C PRO A 244 23.33 -11.58 -30.28
N ALA A 245 24.42 -11.03 -29.75
CA ALA A 245 25.73 -11.63 -29.95
C ALA A 245 25.77 -13.03 -29.27
N PRO A 246 26.55 -13.98 -29.81
CA PRO A 246 26.52 -15.35 -29.33
C PRO A 246 26.93 -15.53 -27.86
N ASN A 247 26.37 -16.54 -27.22
CA ASN A 247 26.76 -17.06 -25.90
C ASN A 247 26.81 -16.04 -24.78
N GLN A 248 25.82 -15.14 -24.75
CA GLN A 248 25.66 -14.21 -23.63
C GLN A 248 24.75 -14.83 -22.57
N ASP A 249 25.19 -14.78 -21.32
CA ASP A 249 24.38 -15.21 -20.18
C ASP A 249 23.09 -14.38 -20.09
N ILE A 250 21.96 -15.06 -19.85
CA ILE A 250 20.67 -14.45 -19.55
C ILE A 250 20.39 -14.69 -18.08
N PRO A 251 20.80 -13.79 -17.18
CA PRO A 251 20.48 -13.91 -15.78
C PRO A 251 18.98 -13.68 -15.57
N PHE A 252 18.37 -14.51 -14.72
CA PHE A 252 16.98 -14.32 -14.35
C PHE A 252 16.74 -14.64 -12.88
N THR A 253 15.65 -14.15 -12.33
CA THR A 253 15.19 -14.45 -10.99
C THR A 253 13.77 -14.98 -11.02
N VAL A 254 13.49 -15.96 -10.18
CA VAL A 254 12.14 -16.46 -9.96
C VAL A 254 11.77 -16.23 -8.51
N THR A 255 10.71 -15.45 -8.29
CA THR A 255 10.16 -15.22 -6.96
C THR A 255 8.89 -16.03 -6.78
N VAL A 256 8.87 -16.88 -5.76
CA VAL A 256 7.70 -17.68 -5.38
C VAL A 256 7.13 -17.13 -4.07
N SER A 257 5.93 -16.56 -4.12
CA SER A 257 5.28 -15.91 -3.00
C SER A 257 3.96 -16.59 -2.68
N LYS A 258 3.86 -17.14 -1.47
CA LYS A 258 2.61 -17.65 -0.90
C LYS A 258 2.03 -16.58 0.00
N GLN A 259 0.91 -16.00 -0.44
CA GLN A 259 0.34 -14.79 0.17
C GLN A 259 0.28 -14.85 1.69
N GLY A 260 0.96 -13.90 2.33
CA GLY A 260 1.06 -13.73 3.79
C GLY A 260 1.78 -14.87 4.51
N VAL A 261 2.50 -15.75 3.81
CA VAL A 261 3.12 -16.96 4.38
C VAL A 261 4.62 -16.99 4.16
N PHE A 262 5.06 -16.90 2.92
CA PHE A 262 6.47 -16.79 2.55
C PHE A 262 6.61 -16.10 1.18
N SER A 263 7.77 -15.47 0.97
CA SER A 263 8.24 -15.02 -0.33
C SER A 263 9.70 -15.42 -0.48
N ARG A 264 10.04 -16.10 -1.58
CA ARG A 264 11.38 -16.61 -1.83
C ARG A 264 11.84 -16.28 -3.22
N GLU A 265 12.97 -15.58 -3.29
CA GLU A 265 13.67 -15.31 -4.53
C GLU A 265 14.74 -16.36 -4.80
N LEU A 266 14.81 -16.82 -6.05
CA LEU A 266 15.77 -17.77 -6.58
C LEU A 266 16.44 -17.13 -7.78
N SER A 267 17.75 -16.89 -7.71
CA SER A 267 18.52 -16.24 -8.76
C SER A 267 19.33 -17.24 -9.56
N PHE A 268 19.31 -17.11 -10.87
CA PHE A 268 19.97 -17.98 -11.83
C PHE A 268 20.90 -17.15 -12.72
N SER A 269 22.11 -17.68 -12.94
CA SER A 269 23.09 -17.09 -13.85
C SER A 269 24.01 -18.19 -14.37
N GLY A 270 24.48 -18.07 -15.61
CA GLY A 270 25.33 -19.08 -16.24
C GLY A 270 24.64 -20.39 -16.63
N VAL A 271 23.30 -20.44 -16.51
CA VAL A 271 22.50 -21.63 -16.84
C VAL A 271 21.70 -21.49 -18.13
N LEU A 272 21.43 -20.25 -18.54
CA LEU A 272 20.71 -19.89 -19.75
C LEU A 272 21.54 -18.88 -20.54
N ASN A 273 21.61 -19.00 -21.87
CA ASN A 273 22.32 -18.06 -22.70
C ASN A 273 21.62 -17.84 -24.06
N THR A 274 22.04 -16.83 -24.80
CA THR A 274 21.43 -16.40 -26.05
C THR A 274 21.49 -17.42 -27.20
N ASP A 275 22.29 -18.48 -27.09
CA ASP A 275 22.36 -19.57 -28.08
C ASP A 275 21.39 -20.73 -27.75
N MET A 276 20.77 -20.72 -26.56
CA MET A 276 19.85 -21.74 -26.07
C MET A 276 18.41 -21.32 -26.32
N VAL A 277 17.82 -21.72 -27.42
CA VAL A 277 16.42 -21.41 -27.75
C VAL A 277 15.63 -22.70 -27.85
N SER A 278 14.46 -22.80 -27.20
CA SER A 278 13.66 -24.04 -27.11
C SER A 278 12.49 -24.13 -28.08
N GLY A 279 11.96 -22.98 -28.53
CA GLY A 279 10.79 -22.92 -29.41
C GLY A 279 11.04 -23.20 -30.88
N GLU A 280 10.29 -22.54 -31.78
CA GLU A 280 10.35 -22.75 -33.22
C GLU A 280 11.77 -22.53 -33.81
N ASP A 281 12.57 -21.69 -33.16
CA ASP A 281 13.91 -21.28 -33.59
C ASP A 281 15.03 -22.15 -33.00
N GLY A 282 14.74 -23.14 -32.13
CA GLY A 282 15.73 -23.78 -31.29
C GLY A 282 15.78 -25.30 -31.25
N ASN A 283 16.67 -25.80 -30.39
CA ASN A 283 16.99 -27.23 -30.22
C ASN A 283 16.32 -27.91 -29.00
N GLY A 284 15.52 -27.17 -28.21
CA GLY A 284 14.79 -27.70 -27.05
C GLY A 284 15.59 -27.81 -25.74
N ASP A 285 16.80 -27.23 -25.65
CA ASP A 285 17.68 -27.37 -24.47
C ASP A 285 17.54 -26.23 -23.45
N ALA A 286 16.62 -25.30 -23.66
CA ALA A 286 16.50 -24.08 -22.85
C ALA A 286 15.40 -24.17 -21.76
N TYR A 287 15.20 -25.33 -21.17
CA TYR A 287 14.34 -25.53 -20.01
C TYR A 287 15.18 -25.63 -18.74
N ILE A 288 15.00 -24.71 -17.85
CA ILE A 288 15.70 -24.66 -16.56
C ILE A 288 14.72 -25.05 -15.46
N TYR A 289 14.99 -26.13 -14.75
CA TYR A 289 14.24 -26.51 -13.57
C TYR A 289 14.58 -25.56 -12.41
N VAL A 290 13.56 -24.87 -11.90
CA VAL A 290 13.68 -23.87 -10.84
C VAL A 290 13.50 -24.50 -9.46
N GLY A 291 12.56 -25.43 -9.33
CA GLY A 291 12.19 -26.07 -8.07
C GLY A 291 10.80 -26.67 -8.11
N THR A 292 10.34 -27.18 -6.98
CA THR A 292 8.99 -27.79 -6.86
C THR A 292 8.19 -27.09 -5.77
N ILE A 293 6.94 -26.76 -6.07
CA ILE A 293 5.90 -26.46 -5.09
C ILE A 293 5.13 -27.75 -4.79
N ASN A 294 5.13 -28.17 -3.53
CA ASN A 294 4.23 -29.20 -3.03
C ASN A 294 3.08 -28.56 -2.26
N ARG A 295 1.85 -28.94 -2.59
CA ARG A 295 0.68 -28.63 -1.79
C ARG A 295 0.12 -29.89 -1.14
N THR A 296 -0.12 -29.86 0.16
CA THR A 296 -0.81 -30.89 0.93
C THR A 296 -1.80 -30.22 1.89
N GLY A 297 -3.07 -30.17 1.51
CA GLY A 297 -4.11 -29.45 2.22
C GLY A 297 -3.80 -27.95 2.32
N ASP A 298 -3.61 -27.45 3.55
CA ASP A 298 -3.28 -26.05 3.82
C ASP A 298 -1.77 -25.76 3.81
N ILE A 299 -0.91 -26.77 3.55
CA ILE A 299 0.54 -26.62 3.62
C ILE A 299 1.10 -26.49 2.21
N TYR A 300 1.92 -25.48 2.01
CA TYR A 300 2.76 -25.30 0.83
C TYR A 300 4.22 -25.46 1.22
N THR A 301 4.98 -26.18 0.41
CA THR A 301 6.42 -26.40 0.59
C THR A 301 7.11 -26.11 -0.72
N LEU A 302 8.10 -25.21 -0.69
CA LEU A 302 9.00 -24.95 -1.81
C LEU A 302 10.31 -25.70 -1.58
N THR A 303 10.76 -26.45 -2.59
CA THR A 303 12.06 -27.11 -2.62
C THR A 303 12.87 -26.63 -3.83
N ASP A 304 14.20 -26.62 -3.69
CA ASP A 304 15.11 -26.32 -4.80
C ASP A 304 15.28 -27.52 -5.76
N ASP A 305 16.16 -27.36 -6.73
CA ASP A 305 16.55 -28.38 -7.73
C ASP A 305 17.22 -29.63 -7.11
N ASN A 306 17.75 -29.52 -5.90
CA ASN A 306 18.35 -30.65 -5.16
C ASN A 306 17.36 -31.32 -4.19
N GLY A 307 16.10 -30.87 -4.17
CA GLY A 307 15.07 -31.35 -3.26
C GLY A 307 15.24 -30.82 -1.82
N VAL A 308 16.05 -29.78 -1.60
CA VAL A 308 16.20 -29.14 -0.29
C VAL A 308 15.02 -28.22 -0.06
N GLN A 309 14.34 -28.39 1.07
CA GLN A 309 13.25 -27.52 1.44
C GLN A 309 13.78 -26.09 1.69
N LEU A 310 13.27 -25.15 0.92
CA LEU A 310 13.59 -23.73 1.04
C LEU A 310 12.60 -23.01 1.96
N GLU A 311 11.31 -23.20 1.72
CA GLU A 311 10.23 -22.58 2.48
C GLU A 311 9.11 -23.57 2.77
N GLN A 312 8.37 -23.33 3.87
CA GLN A 312 7.15 -24.06 4.18
C GLN A 312 6.21 -23.21 5.02
N GLY A 313 4.93 -23.21 4.67
CA GLY A 313 3.95 -22.51 5.46
C GLY A 313 2.52 -22.97 5.25
N ARG A 314 1.61 -22.51 6.12
CA ARG A 314 0.20 -22.85 6.13
C ARG A 314 -0.69 -21.67 5.83
N THR A 315 -1.74 -21.89 5.08
CA THR A 315 -2.75 -20.86 4.75
C THR A 315 -3.77 -20.60 5.86
N SER A 316 -3.74 -21.36 6.96
CA SER A 316 -4.72 -21.17 8.04
C SER A 316 -4.07 -21.06 9.43
N SER A 317 -4.58 -20.11 10.23
CA SER A 317 -4.16 -19.89 11.63
C SER A 317 -4.65 -20.98 12.63
N LYS A 318 -5.33 -22.04 12.19
CA LYS A 318 -5.89 -23.09 13.08
C LYS A 318 -4.86 -23.93 13.84
N ALA A 319 -3.58 -23.89 13.45
CA ALA A 319 -2.54 -24.75 14.03
C ALA A 319 -2.04 -24.36 15.44
N SER A 320 -2.30 -23.14 15.90
CA SER A 320 -1.80 -22.66 17.21
C SER A 320 -2.54 -23.26 18.43
N LYS A 321 -3.75 -23.78 18.25
CA LYS A 321 -4.53 -24.32 19.39
C LYS A 321 -4.12 -25.74 19.81
N THR A 322 -3.56 -26.54 18.92
CA THR A 322 -3.17 -27.94 19.21
C THR A 322 -1.86 -28.01 20.00
N LEU A 323 -0.90 -27.15 19.70
CA LEU A 323 0.38 -27.08 20.41
C LEU A 323 0.26 -26.55 21.85
N LYS A 324 -0.69 -25.67 22.12
CA LYS A 324 -0.96 -25.19 23.50
C LYS A 324 -1.61 -26.26 24.40
N LYS A 325 -2.34 -27.22 23.83
CA LYS A 325 -2.92 -28.35 24.60
C LYS A 325 -1.87 -29.39 25.01
N LEU A 326 -0.82 -29.59 24.20
CA LEU A 326 0.25 -30.54 24.53
C LEU A 326 1.22 -30.01 25.59
N LYS A 327 1.42 -28.69 25.70
CA LYS A 327 2.24 -28.08 26.76
C LYS A 327 1.56 -28.01 28.14
N LYS A 328 0.25 -28.24 28.23
CA LYS A 328 -0.50 -28.29 29.51
C LYS A 328 -0.64 -29.70 30.10
N LYS A 329 -0.07 -30.73 29.47
CA LYS A 329 -0.13 -32.14 29.94
C LYS A 329 1.26 -32.70 30.31
N LYS A 330 2.22 -31.83 30.62
CA LYS A 330 3.50 -32.26 31.22
C LYS A 330 3.69 -31.63 32.58
#